data_70f79fb368d664bde0184c4840a72934
#
_entry.id   70f79fb368d664bde0184c4840a72934
#
_cell.length_a   1.000
_cell.length_b   1.000
_cell.length_c   1.000
_cell.angle_alpha   90.00
_cell.angle_beta   90.00
_cell.angle_gamma   90.00
#
_symmetry.space_group_name_H-M   'P 1'
#
loop_
_entity.id
_entity.type
_entity.pdbx_description
1 polymer ?
#
loop_
_entity_poly.entity_id
_entity_poly.type
_entity_poly.pdbx_seq_one_letter_code
_entity_poly.pdbx_strand_id
1 'polypeptide(L)'
;MPLLRSWVDSANAPDQPFPLNNLPCGVFSRPGEEPHCGVAIGEFVLDVGGLEEAGLLDLPGGPLLDVPFWNEVMEAGPEVWAALRARLVEVLAEGSGERAAVERHLVPLAGVELHLPFLVSEYTDFYAGRHHATNVGTMFRGAEN
;
A
#
# COMPACT_ATOMS: atom_id res chain seq x y z
N MET A 1 2.09 15.61 -15.09
CA MET A 1 0.71 15.70 -14.59
C MET A 1 0.77 16.44 -13.26
N PRO A 2 -0.06 17.47 -13.00
CA PRO A 2 -0.04 18.14 -11.70
C PRO A 2 -0.43 17.15 -10.59
N LEU A 3 0.14 17.34 -9.40
CA LEU A 3 -0.22 16.52 -8.24
C LEU A 3 -1.66 16.83 -7.83
N LEU A 4 -2.41 15.78 -7.52
CA LEU A 4 -3.74 15.90 -6.93
C LEU A 4 -3.59 16.39 -5.48
N ARG A 5 -4.49 17.25 -5.04
CA ARG A 5 -4.51 17.71 -3.65
C ARG A 5 -5.40 16.84 -2.79
N SER A 6 -4.93 16.58 -1.59
CA SER A 6 -5.66 15.84 -0.57
C SER A 6 -6.11 16.77 0.57
N TRP A 7 -7.18 16.41 1.26
CA TRP A 7 -7.53 17.03 2.53
C TRP A 7 -6.59 16.60 3.69
N VAL A 8 -5.74 15.60 3.46
CA VAL A 8 -4.63 15.23 4.36
C VAL A 8 -3.49 16.20 4.09
N ASP A 9 -3.37 17.23 4.93
CA ASP A 9 -2.47 18.37 4.69
C ASP A 9 -1.01 17.95 4.45
N SER A 10 -0.50 16.98 5.23
CA SER A 10 0.87 16.49 5.08
C SER A 10 1.15 15.85 3.72
N ALA A 11 0.12 15.34 3.02
CA ALA A 11 0.27 14.74 1.69
C ALA A 11 0.53 15.79 0.57
N ASN A 12 0.34 17.07 0.87
CA ASN A 12 0.48 18.14 -0.11
C ASN A 12 1.85 18.85 -0.07
N ALA A 13 2.75 18.42 0.83
CA ALA A 13 4.09 19.00 0.91
C ALA A 13 4.93 18.64 -0.34
N PRO A 14 5.79 19.55 -0.84
CA PRO A 14 6.53 19.34 -2.09
C PRO A 14 7.42 18.08 -2.12
N ASP A 15 8.01 17.74 -0.98
CA ASP A 15 8.96 16.62 -0.86
C ASP A 15 8.34 15.41 -0.15
N GLN A 16 7.01 15.36 -0.04
CA GLN A 16 6.30 14.26 0.61
C GLN A 16 6.35 13.00 -0.28
N PRO A 17 6.88 11.85 0.21
CA PRO A 17 6.95 10.62 -0.57
C PRO A 17 5.59 9.99 -0.84
N PHE A 18 4.57 10.32 -0.04
CA PHE A 18 3.24 9.75 -0.10
C PHE A 18 2.14 10.78 -0.43
N PRO A 19 2.24 11.51 -1.58
CA PRO A 19 1.15 12.37 -2.05
C PRO A 19 -0.04 11.52 -2.52
N LEU A 20 -1.19 12.15 -2.76
CA LEU A 20 -2.40 11.47 -3.27
C LEU A 20 -2.15 10.73 -4.60
N ASN A 21 -1.17 11.15 -5.39
CA ASN A 21 -0.77 10.49 -6.62
C ASN A 21 0.00 9.17 -6.38
N ASN A 22 0.59 9.01 -5.20
CA ASN A 22 1.32 7.81 -4.80
C ASN A 22 0.74 7.29 -3.48
N LEU A 23 -0.10 6.29 -3.55
CA LEU A 23 -0.74 5.62 -2.41
C LEU A 23 -0.18 4.19 -2.30
N PRO A 24 1.02 4.00 -1.76
CA PRO A 24 1.61 2.66 -1.65
C PRO A 24 0.84 1.80 -0.65
N CYS A 25 0.58 0.58 -1.07
CA CYS A 25 -0.05 -0.45 -0.24
C CYS A 25 0.98 -1.07 0.71
N GLY A 26 0.57 -1.36 1.92
CA GLY A 26 1.39 -1.98 2.94
C GLY A 26 0.53 -2.71 3.97
N VAL A 27 1.21 -3.31 4.95
CA VAL A 27 0.57 -3.91 6.13
C VAL A 27 1.18 -3.27 7.35
N PHE A 28 0.36 -2.91 8.31
CA PHE A 28 0.76 -2.24 9.52
C PHE A 28 0.02 -2.81 10.74
N SER A 29 0.59 -2.65 11.93
CA SER A 29 -0.11 -2.85 13.18
C SER A 29 0.13 -1.70 14.14
N ARG A 30 -0.84 -1.43 15.01
CA ARG A 30 -0.63 -0.60 16.20
C ARG A 30 -0.01 -1.48 17.31
N PRO A 31 0.67 -0.91 18.29
CA PRO A 31 1.23 -1.68 19.38
C PRO A 31 0.18 -2.54 20.10
N GLY A 32 0.35 -3.87 20.04
CA GLY A 32 -0.56 -4.84 20.68
C GLY A 32 -1.84 -5.16 19.90
N GLU A 33 -1.97 -4.67 18.68
CA GLU A 33 -3.08 -5.02 17.76
C GLU A 33 -2.59 -5.96 16.65
N GLU A 34 -3.54 -6.66 16.02
CA GLU A 34 -3.26 -7.49 14.86
C GLU A 34 -2.91 -6.63 13.64
N PRO A 35 -2.16 -7.18 12.66
CA PRO A 35 -1.85 -6.49 11.43
C PRO A 35 -3.06 -6.25 10.53
N HIS A 36 -3.09 -5.10 9.85
CA HIS A 36 -4.13 -4.68 8.92
C HIS A 36 -3.53 -4.24 7.58
N CYS A 37 -4.30 -4.39 6.50
CA CYS A 37 -3.99 -3.76 5.23
C CYS A 37 -4.11 -2.23 5.34
N GLY A 38 -3.12 -1.52 4.85
CA GLY A 38 -3.05 -0.06 4.91
C GLY A 38 -2.49 0.57 3.64
N VAL A 39 -2.78 1.84 3.46
CA VAL A 39 -2.26 2.66 2.35
C VAL A 39 -1.64 3.93 2.93
N ALA A 40 -0.38 4.21 2.57
CA ALA A 40 0.27 5.41 3.06
C ALA A 40 -0.22 6.67 2.33
N ILE A 41 -0.47 7.73 3.11
CA ILE A 41 -0.85 9.08 2.64
C ILE A 41 -0.27 10.14 3.59
N GLY A 42 0.61 10.99 3.08
CA GLY A 42 1.28 11.98 3.91
C GLY A 42 2.05 11.32 5.06
N GLU A 43 1.79 11.76 6.27
CA GLU A 43 2.39 11.23 7.51
C GLU A 43 1.52 10.13 8.17
N PHE A 44 0.54 9.59 7.43
CA PHE A 44 -0.43 8.63 7.94
C PHE A 44 -0.46 7.34 7.13
N VAL A 45 -0.97 6.29 7.76
CA VAL A 45 -1.52 5.10 7.13
C VAL A 45 -3.03 5.17 7.18
N LEU A 46 -3.70 4.98 6.07
CA LEU A 46 -5.13 4.77 6.01
C LEU A 46 -5.41 3.28 6.19
N ASP A 47 -6.18 2.93 7.22
CA ASP A 47 -6.64 1.58 7.51
C ASP A 47 -7.74 1.21 6.51
N VAL A 48 -7.36 0.51 5.44
CA VAL A 48 -8.32 0.17 4.36
C VAL A 48 -9.21 -1.03 4.72
N GLY A 49 -8.74 -1.93 5.57
CA GLY A 49 -9.58 -2.98 6.15
C GLY A 49 -10.70 -2.38 7.00
N GLY A 50 -10.35 -1.42 7.86
CA GLY A 50 -11.34 -0.67 8.65
C GLY A 50 -12.32 0.14 7.79
N LEU A 51 -11.88 0.67 6.62
CA LEU A 51 -12.81 1.33 5.67
C LEU A 51 -13.79 0.35 5.04
N GLU A 52 -13.33 -0.85 4.68
CA GLU A 52 -14.17 -1.90 4.11
C GLU A 52 -15.20 -2.37 5.13
N GLU A 53 -14.79 -2.65 6.37
CA GLU A 53 -15.68 -3.02 7.49
C GLU A 53 -16.73 -1.93 7.78
N ALA A 54 -16.36 -0.67 7.68
CA ALA A 54 -17.26 0.47 7.86
C ALA A 54 -18.19 0.73 6.67
N GLY A 55 -18.07 -0.01 5.56
CA GLY A 55 -18.83 0.18 4.33
C GLY A 55 -18.45 1.46 3.55
N LEU A 56 -17.27 2.02 3.82
CA LEU A 56 -16.72 3.18 3.12
C LEU A 56 -15.89 2.78 1.90
N LEU A 57 -15.53 1.52 1.81
CA LEU A 57 -14.82 0.90 0.69
C LEU A 57 -15.56 -0.38 0.29
N ASP A 58 -16.13 -0.37 -0.90
CA ASP A 58 -16.83 -1.52 -1.49
C ASP A 58 -16.12 -1.90 -2.80
N LEU A 59 -15.57 -3.12 -2.84
CA LEU A 59 -14.81 -3.62 -3.97
C LEU A 59 -15.61 -4.67 -4.77
N PRO A 60 -15.43 -4.71 -6.10
CA PRO A 60 -16.03 -5.77 -6.90
C PRO A 60 -15.58 -7.17 -6.41
N GLY A 61 -16.52 -8.05 -6.13
CA GLY A 61 -16.24 -9.41 -5.68
C GLY A 61 -16.40 -9.64 -4.17
N GLY A 62 -16.66 -8.60 -3.40
CA GLY A 62 -16.90 -8.66 -1.95
C GLY A 62 -15.70 -8.20 -1.11
N PRO A 63 -15.75 -8.40 0.21
CA PRO A 63 -14.68 -7.99 1.10
C PRO A 63 -13.39 -8.78 0.80
N LEU A 64 -12.26 -8.04 0.70
CA LEU A 64 -10.94 -8.58 0.35
C LEU A 64 -9.85 -8.12 1.32
N LEU A 65 -10.19 -7.26 2.30
CA LEU A 65 -9.21 -6.55 3.12
C LEU A 65 -9.33 -6.88 4.62
N ASP A 66 -10.17 -7.88 4.99
CA ASP A 66 -10.28 -8.35 6.38
C ASP A 66 -9.13 -9.30 6.79
N VAL A 67 -8.11 -9.44 5.93
CA VAL A 67 -6.91 -10.26 6.11
C VAL A 67 -5.66 -9.39 6.21
N PRO A 68 -4.58 -9.83 6.91
CA PRO A 68 -3.38 -9.00 7.11
C PRO A 68 -2.39 -9.08 5.94
N PHE A 69 -2.84 -9.21 4.71
CA PHE A 69 -2.01 -9.24 3.50
C PHE A 69 -2.82 -8.95 2.23
N TRP A 70 -2.12 -8.45 1.21
CA TRP A 70 -2.72 -7.99 -0.05
C TRP A 70 -2.96 -9.10 -1.10
N ASN A 71 -2.70 -10.37 -0.78
CA ASN A 71 -2.78 -11.47 -1.74
C ASN A 71 -4.15 -11.58 -2.41
N GLU A 72 -5.25 -11.44 -1.66
CA GLU A 72 -6.61 -11.53 -2.22
C GLU A 72 -6.91 -10.39 -3.20
N VAL A 73 -6.51 -9.16 -2.88
CA VAL A 73 -6.64 -8.03 -3.79
C VAL A 73 -5.78 -8.22 -5.04
N MET A 74 -4.54 -8.75 -4.89
CA MET A 74 -3.65 -9.04 -6.02
C MET A 74 -4.25 -10.10 -6.95
N GLU A 75 -4.84 -11.14 -6.40
CA GLU A 75 -5.49 -12.22 -7.14
C GLU A 75 -6.78 -11.77 -7.85
N ALA A 76 -7.52 -10.83 -7.25
CA ALA A 76 -8.77 -10.30 -7.81
C ALA A 76 -8.60 -9.55 -9.14
N GLY A 77 -7.38 -9.13 -9.47
CA GLY A 77 -7.02 -8.63 -10.80
C GLY A 77 -7.26 -7.14 -11.06
N PRO A 78 -6.94 -6.69 -12.30
CA PRO A 78 -6.82 -5.27 -12.64
C PRO A 78 -8.09 -4.43 -12.44
N GLU A 79 -9.26 -5.00 -12.59
CA GLU A 79 -10.55 -4.28 -12.40
C GLU A 79 -10.72 -3.87 -10.94
N VAL A 80 -10.40 -4.78 -10.01
CA VAL A 80 -10.45 -4.51 -8.56
C VAL A 80 -9.37 -3.51 -8.17
N TRP A 81 -8.16 -3.61 -8.71
CA TRP A 81 -7.09 -2.65 -8.43
C TRP A 81 -7.45 -1.23 -8.88
N ALA A 82 -8.08 -1.12 -10.07
CA ALA A 82 -8.55 0.16 -10.58
C ALA A 82 -9.67 0.75 -9.72
N ALA A 83 -10.64 -0.08 -9.31
CA ALA A 83 -11.74 0.32 -8.45
C ALA A 83 -11.23 0.79 -7.07
N LEU A 84 -10.36 0.01 -6.44
CA LEU A 84 -9.69 0.37 -5.18
C LEU A 84 -8.97 1.72 -5.30
N ARG A 85 -8.13 1.85 -6.32
CA ARG A 85 -7.37 3.09 -6.56
C ARG A 85 -8.27 4.30 -6.77
N ALA A 86 -9.31 4.16 -7.58
CA ALA A 86 -10.28 5.23 -7.86
C ALA A 86 -11.00 5.66 -6.59
N ARG A 87 -11.47 4.70 -5.79
CA ARG A 87 -12.18 4.97 -4.55
C ARG A 87 -11.28 5.67 -3.52
N LEU A 88 -10.05 5.21 -3.33
CA LEU A 88 -9.09 5.85 -2.43
C LEU A 88 -8.79 7.30 -2.83
N VAL A 89 -8.62 7.56 -4.13
CA VAL A 89 -8.42 8.93 -4.63
C VAL A 89 -9.65 9.79 -4.36
N GLU A 90 -10.86 9.28 -4.59
CA GLU A 90 -12.12 9.99 -4.34
C GLU A 90 -12.29 10.40 -2.87
N VAL A 91 -12.11 9.46 -1.94
CA VAL A 91 -12.34 9.73 -0.50
C VAL A 91 -11.25 10.59 0.13
N LEU A 92 -10.02 10.57 -0.43
CA LEU A 92 -8.87 11.34 0.06
C LEU A 92 -8.68 12.69 -0.65
N ALA A 93 -9.40 12.97 -1.74
CA ALA A 93 -9.28 14.22 -2.48
C ALA A 93 -9.70 15.43 -1.66
N GLU A 94 -9.07 16.58 -1.92
CA GLU A 94 -9.49 17.88 -1.39
C GLU A 94 -10.97 18.13 -1.75
N GLY A 95 -11.78 18.44 -0.74
CA GLY A 95 -13.23 18.66 -0.93
C GLY A 95 -14.10 17.40 -0.87
N SER A 96 -13.54 16.22 -0.57
CA SER A 96 -14.35 15.02 -0.34
C SER A 96 -15.36 15.24 0.79
N GLY A 97 -16.64 14.92 0.51
CA GLY A 97 -17.72 14.99 1.50
C GLY A 97 -17.65 13.89 2.58
N GLU A 98 -16.82 12.89 2.37
CA GLU A 98 -16.65 11.75 3.28
C GLU A 98 -15.48 11.91 4.27
N ARG A 99 -14.77 13.04 4.21
CA ARG A 99 -13.60 13.31 5.07
C ARG A 99 -13.82 12.90 6.52
N ALA A 100 -14.91 13.34 7.16
CA ALA A 100 -15.14 13.09 8.58
C ALA A 100 -15.30 11.60 8.93
N ALA A 101 -15.78 10.78 8.00
CA ALA A 101 -15.88 9.33 8.16
C ALA A 101 -14.51 8.67 7.95
N VAL A 102 -13.81 9.03 6.89
CA VAL A 102 -12.51 8.46 6.51
C VAL A 102 -11.39 8.84 7.47
N GLU A 103 -11.39 10.07 8.00
CA GLU A 103 -10.37 10.59 8.92
C GLU A 103 -10.21 9.72 10.19
N ARG A 104 -11.27 9.02 10.62
CA ARG A 104 -11.24 8.11 11.78
C ARG A 104 -10.38 6.86 11.55
N HIS A 105 -10.10 6.55 10.29
CA HIS A 105 -9.28 5.41 9.87
C HIS A 105 -7.84 5.81 9.53
N LEU A 106 -7.47 7.09 9.74
CA LEU A 106 -6.08 7.52 9.64
C LEU A 106 -5.31 7.23 10.92
N VAL A 107 -4.15 6.58 10.76
CA VAL A 107 -3.24 6.24 11.85
C VAL A 107 -1.91 6.94 11.57
N PRO A 108 -1.30 7.65 12.55
CA PRO A 108 0.02 8.23 12.35
C PRO A 108 1.06 7.17 12.01
N LEU A 109 1.77 7.35 10.89
CA LEU A 109 2.79 6.40 10.41
C LEU A 109 3.93 6.19 11.41
N ALA A 110 4.28 7.21 12.18
CA ALA A 110 5.32 7.14 13.21
C ALA A 110 4.95 6.24 14.42
N GLY A 111 3.67 5.86 14.56
CA GLY A 111 3.17 5.08 15.68
C GLY A 111 2.84 3.63 15.35
N VAL A 112 3.22 3.16 14.16
CA VAL A 112 2.89 1.80 13.69
C VAL A 112 4.14 0.97 13.42
N GLU A 113 3.98 -0.34 13.49
CA GLU A 113 4.94 -1.32 12.95
C GLU A 113 4.52 -1.71 11.54
N LEU A 114 5.48 -1.80 10.62
CA LEU A 114 5.25 -2.23 9.24
C LEU A 114 5.63 -3.70 9.07
N HIS A 115 4.81 -4.44 8.34
CA HIS A 115 4.99 -5.85 8.06
C HIS A 115 5.14 -6.10 6.55
N LEU A 116 5.54 -7.33 6.18
CA LEU A 116 5.52 -7.74 4.77
C LEU A 116 4.09 -7.62 4.22
N PRO A 117 3.90 -6.95 3.08
CA PRO A 117 2.56 -6.64 2.58
C PRO A 117 1.83 -7.83 1.97
N PHE A 118 2.52 -8.94 1.71
CA PHE A 118 1.95 -10.14 1.09
C PHE A 118 2.72 -11.40 1.48
N LEU A 119 2.06 -12.54 1.38
CA LEU A 119 2.67 -13.86 1.50
C LEU A 119 3.41 -14.18 0.22
N VAL A 120 4.73 -14.40 0.34
CA VAL A 120 5.59 -14.76 -0.79
C VAL A 120 5.45 -16.25 -1.06
N SER A 121 5.01 -16.64 -2.26
CA SER A 121 4.89 -18.04 -2.69
C SER A 121 6.16 -18.53 -3.36
N GLU A 122 6.71 -17.74 -4.26
CA GLU A 122 7.86 -18.07 -5.12
C GLU A 122 8.66 -16.80 -5.46
N TYR A 123 9.86 -16.99 -5.95
CA TYR A 123 10.64 -15.89 -6.53
C TYR A 123 11.31 -16.32 -7.83
N THR A 124 11.65 -15.34 -8.65
CA THR A 124 12.47 -15.53 -9.85
C THR A 124 13.68 -14.60 -9.81
N ASP A 125 14.82 -15.13 -10.23
CA ASP A 125 16.08 -14.41 -10.36
C ASP A 125 16.48 -14.35 -11.83
N PHE A 126 16.45 -13.16 -12.40
CA PHE A 126 16.73 -12.94 -13.83
C PHE A 126 18.18 -12.57 -14.13
N TYR A 127 19.05 -12.46 -13.14
CA TYR A 127 20.44 -12.00 -13.34
C TYR A 127 20.56 -10.66 -14.09
N ALA A 128 19.57 -9.80 -13.98
CA ALA A 128 19.51 -8.54 -14.72
C ALA A 128 20.65 -7.56 -14.39
N GLY A 129 21.23 -7.66 -13.19
CA GLY A 129 22.36 -6.86 -12.75
C GLY A 129 23.70 -7.55 -13.01
N ARG A 130 24.63 -6.91 -13.74
CA ARG A 130 25.97 -7.46 -14.00
C ARG A 130 26.70 -7.88 -12.72
N HIS A 131 26.68 -7.06 -11.68
CA HIS A 131 27.35 -7.36 -10.41
C HIS A 131 26.77 -8.59 -9.74
N HIS A 132 25.44 -8.71 -9.72
CA HIS A 132 24.76 -9.89 -9.19
C HIS A 132 25.14 -11.14 -9.98
N ALA A 133 25.05 -11.10 -11.31
CA ALA A 133 25.42 -12.23 -12.17
C ALA A 133 26.88 -12.65 -11.98
N THR A 134 27.81 -11.69 -11.85
CA THR A 134 29.23 -11.96 -11.60
C THR A 134 29.42 -12.62 -10.23
N ASN A 135 28.80 -12.10 -9.17
CA ASN A 135 28.94 -12.65 -7.82
C ASN A 135 28.43 -14.09 -7.74
N VAL A 136 27.23 -14.33 -8.26
CA VAL A 136 26.65 -15.69 -8.29
C VAL A 136 27.47 -16.64 -9.18
N GLY A 137 27.89 -16.17 -10.34
CA GLY A 137 28.77 -16.93 -11.24
C GLY A 137 30.09 -17.33 -10.55
N THR A 138 30.71 -16.40 -9.83
CA THR A 138 31.94 -16.65 -9.08
C THR A 138 31.72 -17.67 -7.95
N MET A 139 30.59 -17.61 -7.23
CA MET A 139 30.29 -18.57 -6.18
C MET A 139 30.14 -20.01 -6.71
N PHE A 140 29.53 -20.18 -7.90
CA PHE A 140 29.24 -21.52 -8.45
C PHE A 140 30.35 -22.04 -9.37
N ARG A 141 31.10 -21.19 -10.04
CA ARG A 141 32.07 -21.58 -11.08
C ARG A 141 33.52 -21.20 -10.76
N GLY A 142 33.74 -20.43 -9.69
CA GLY A 142 35.06 -19.86 -9.37
C GLY A 142 35.35 -18.57 -10.12
N ALA A 143 36.32 -17.80 -9.63
CA ALA A 143 36.68 -16.47 -10.17
C ALA A 143 37.34 -16.51 -11.55
N GLU A 144 37.80 -17.67 -12.02
CA GLU A 144 38.54 -17.88 -13.26
C GLU A 144 37.65 -18.23 -14.47
N ASN A 145 36.32 -18.29 -14.30
CA ASN A 145 35.37 -18.70 -15.36
C ASN A 145 34.31 -17.65 -15.63
#